data_bb91c7886fca1f8bb7b392dd65897a7b
#
_entry.id   bb91c7886fca1f8bb7b392dd65897a7b
#
_cell.length_a   1.000
_cell.length_b   1.000
_cell.length_c   1.000
_cell.angle_alpha   90.00
_cell.angle_beta   90.00
_cell.angle_gamma   90.00
#
_symmetry.space_group_name_H-M   'P 1'
#
loop_
_entity.id
_entity.type
_entity.pdbx_description
1 polymer ?
#
loop_
_entity_poly.entity_id
_entity_poly.type
_entity_poly.pdbx_seq_one_letter_code
_entity_poly.pdbx_strand_id
1 'polypeptide(L)'
;MSVRHALLALLSEGPKYGLQLREEFEARTGEVWPLNVGQVYTTLQRLERDGLVESDGTDDVGPQKGFRITQDGADELARWLRTPPDLASPPRDELVMKVLVALRVPGTDVHEVIQAHRRYLVQLMQQWTRIKEEEAEFDLGLALVVDAELFRLDAVIRWLDAADGRLKRAAAEPSLTEPAPAPLPRLRRRVGLQR
;
A
#
# COMPACT_ATOMS: atom_id res chain seq x y z
N MET A 1 4.95 -3.14 -0.07
CA MET A 1 5.23 -2.77 1.34
C MET A 1 6.59 -3.34 1.72
N SER A 2 7.48 -2.55 2.31
CA SER A 2 8.84 -3.02 2.61
C SER A 2 8.97 -3.40 4.08
N VAL A 3 8.41 -4.58 4.45
CA VAL A 3 8.60 -5.18 5.77
C VAL A 3 10.10 -5.30 6.12
N ARG A 4 10.94 -5.57 5.12
CA ARG A 4 12.41 -5.63 5.26
C ARG A 4 12.97 -4.36 5.90
N HIS A 5 12.63 -3.18 5.41
CA HIS A 5 13.15 -1.92 5.93
C HIS A 5 12.49 -1.52 7.27
N ALA A 6 11.24 -1.92 7.49
CA ALA A 6 10.60 -1.73 8.79
C ALA A 6 11.31 -2.53 9.89
N LEU A 7 11.70 -3.79 9.63
CA LEU A 7 12.48 -4.59 10.57
C LEU A 7 13.88 -4.00 10.79
N LEU A 8 14.57 -3.50 9.75
CA LEU A 8 15.85 -2.79 9.91
C LEU A 8 15.70 -1.54 10.77
N ALA A 9 14.60 -0.77 10.61
CA ALA A 9 14.33 0.41 11.42
C ALA A 9 14.16 0.05 12.90
N LEU A 10 13.40 -1.00 13.22
CA LEU A 10 13.25 -1.49 14.60
C LEU A 10 14.57 -1.98 15.20
N LEU A 11 15.41 -2.66 14.39
CA LEU A 11 16.72 -3.14 14.83
C LEU A 11 17.76 -2.00 14.96
N SER A 12 17.54 -0.85 14.36
CA SER A 12 18.41 0.32 14.55
C SER A 12 18.32 0.93 15.96
N GLU A 13 17.28 0.60 16.70
CA GLU A 13 17.09 1.02 18.11
C GLU A 13 17.77 0.08 19.12
N GLY A 14 18.18 -1.11 18.67
CA GLY A 14 18.84 -2.12 19.49
C GLY A 14 18.50 -3.55 19.04
N PRO A 15 19.22 -4.54 19.60
CA PRO A 15 18.94 -5.95 19.33
C PRO A 15 17.54 -6.36 19.78
N LYS A 16 16.86 -7.18 18.97
CA LYS A 16 15.49 -7.64 19.25
C LYS A 16 15.29 -9.08 18.74
N TYR A 17 14.35 -9.80 19.37
CA TYR A 17 13.88 -11.10 18.92
C TYR A 17 12.81 -10.96 17.83
N GLY A 18 12.65 -11.99 16.99
CA GLY A 18 11.69 -11.96 15.90
C GLY A 18 10.24 -11.72 16.35
N LEU A 19 9.82 -12.28 17.48
CA LEU A 19 8.49 -12.03 18.05
C LEU A 19 8.32 -10.58 18.50
N GLN A 20 9.32 -10.04 19.20
CA GLN A 20 9.33 -8.63 19.63
C GLN A 20 9.26 -7.67 18.44
N LEU A 21 9.99 -7.96 17.36
CA LEU A 21 9.93 -7.16 16.14
C LEU A 21 8.53 -7.13 15.50
N ARG A 22 7.81 -8.26 15.56
CA ARG A 22 6.43 -8.32 15.11
C ARG A 22 5.52 -7.44 15.96
N GLU A 23 5.57 -7.62 17.28
CA GLU A 23 4.73 -6.91 18.24
C GLU A 23 4.97 -5.39 18.18
N GLU A 24 6.23 -4.96 18.12
CA GLU A 24 6.56 -3.54 18.00
C GLU A 24 6.13 -2.96 16.63
N PHE A 25 6.24 -3.72 15.55
CA PHE A 25 5.74 -3.27 14.24
C PHE A 25 4.23 -3.08 14.25
N GLU A 26 3.49 -4.07 14.78
CA GLU A 26 2.04 -4.01 14.89
C GLU A 26 1.61 -2.83 15.77
N ALA A 27 2.22 -2.66 16.94
CA ALA A 27 1.93 -1.54 17.83
C ALA A 27 2.20 -0.18 17.17
N ARG A 28 3.33 0.00 16.48
CA ARG A 28 3.69 1.28 15.84
C ARG A 28 2.88 1.61 14.58
N THR A 29 2.17 0.63 14.04
CA THR A 29 1.28 0.82 12.90
C THR A 29 -0.19 0.81 13.31
N GLY A 30 -0.48 0.88 14.63
CA GLY A 30 -1.84 0.84 15.16
C GLY A 30 -2.57 -0.44 14.78
N GLU A 31 -1.85 -1.57 14.68
CA GLU A 31 -2.34 -2.90 14.27
C GLU A 31 -3.00 -2.94 12.87
N VAL A 32 -2.86 -1.86 12.09
CA VAL A 32 -3.45 -1.77 10.74
C VAL A 32 -2.83 -2.79 9.79
N TRP A 33 -1.55 -3.15 10.00
CA TRP A 33 -0.83 -4.09 9.14
C TRP A 33 -0.26 -5.27 9.94
N PRO A 34 -1.08 -6.27 10.27
CA PRO A 34 -0.61 -7.44 11.02
C PRO A 34 0.46 -8.20 10.23
N LEU A 35 1.51 -8.65 10.93
CA LEU A 35 2.57 -9.46 10.36
C LEU A 35 2.44 -10.93 10.79
N ASN A 36 2.55 -11.83 9.82
CA ASN A 36 2.70 -13.24 10.12
C ASN A 36 4.09 -13.53 10.67
N VAL A 37 4.19 -14.28 11.77
CA VAL A 37 5.46 -14.68 12.41
C VAL A 37 6.41 -15.34 11.41
N GLY A 38 5.91 -16.24 10.55
CA GLY A 38 6.72 -16.87 9.50
C GLY A 38 7.30 -15.86 8.50
N GLN A 39 6.55 -14.82 8.17
CA GLN A 39 7.02 -13.74 7.30
C GLN A 39 8.17 -12.95 7.95
N VAL A 40 8.07 -12.67 9.25
CA VAL A 40 9.14 -11.99 10.00
C VAL A 40 10.43 -12.82 9.95
N TYR A 41 10.39 -14.10 10.33
CA TYR A 41 11.58 -14.96 10.33
C TYR A 41 12.14 -15.17 8.93
N THR A 42 11.30 -15.37 7.92
CA THR A 42 11.76 -15.49 6.53
C THR A 42 12.45 -14.20 6.07
N THR A 43 11.96 -13.04 6.50
CA THR A 43 12.57 -11.74 6.17
C THR A 43 13.90 -11.57 6.90
N LEU A 44 13.98 -11.92 8.19
CA LEU A 44 15.21 -11.88 8.97
C LEU A 44 16.29 -12.80 8.38
N GLN A 45 15.95 -14.02 7.98
CA GLN A 45 16.88 -14.94 7.30
C GLN A 45 17.43 -14.35 5.99
N ARG A 46 16.61 -13.65 5.22
CA ARG A 46 17.06 -12.96 4.00
C ARG A 46 17.97 -11.79 4.31
N LEU A 47 17.64 -11.01 5.34
CA LEU A 47 18.48 -9.90 5.81
C LEU A 47 19.83 -10.39 6.32
N GLU A 48 19.86 -11.51 7.06
CA GLU A 48 21.08 -12.15 7.57
C GLU A 48 21.94 -12.69 6.42
N ARG A 49 21.34 -13.40 5.46
CA ARG A 49 22.03 -13.85 4.25
C ARG A 49 22.64 -12.70 3.45
N ASP A 50 21.93 -11.58 3.39
CA ASP A 50 22.35 -10.38 2.65
C ASP A 50 23.35 -9.51 3.47
N GLY A 51 23.73 -9.94 4.69
CA GLY A 51 24.69 -9.25 5.57
C GLY A 51 24.18 -7.97 6.23
N LEU A 52 22.86 -7.73 6.19
CA LEU A 52 22.26 -6.50 6.72
C LEU A 52 21.86 -6.60 8.19
N VAL A 53 21.73 -7.81 8.69
CA VAL A 53 21.58 -8.14 10.11
C VAL A 53 22.48 -9.31 10.46
N GLU A 54 22.81 -9.42 11.73
CA GLU A 54 23.51 -10.57 12.29
C GLU A 54 22.74 -11.10 13.49
N SER A 55 22.87 -12.40 13.75
CA SER A 55 22.27 -13.02 14.92
C SER A 55 23.31 -13.20 16.02
N ASP A 56 22.85 -13.19 17.27
CA ASP A 56 23.68 -13.36 18.45
C ASP A 56 24.16 -14.81 18.60
N GLY A 57 24.85 -15.41 17.66
CA GLY A 57 25.63 -16.62 17.68
C GLY A 57 25.38 -17.75 18.72
N THR A 58 24.34 -17.67 19.52
CA THR A 58 23.87 -18.78 20.35
C THR A 58 23.16 -19.77 19.45
N ASP A 59 23.59 -21.05 19.50
CA ASP A 59 22.99 -22.18 18.75
C ASP A 59 21.52 -22.46 19.07
N ASP A 60 20.83 -21.51 19.64
CA ASP A 60 19.40 -21.58 19.93
C ASP A 60 18.59 -21.43 18.64
N VAL A 61 18.34 -22.57 18.02
CA VAL A 61 17.27 -22.77 17.03
C VAL A 61 15.93 -22.61 17.74
N GLY A 62 15.54 -21.36 18.06
CA GLY A 62 14.33 -21.14 18.84
C GLY A 62 13.81 -19.70 18.72
N PRO A 63 12.65 -19.42 19.30
CA PRO A 63 12.02 -18.10 19.29
C PRO A 63 12.83 -17.00 20.03
N GLN A 64 13.95 -17.36 20.66
CA GLN A 64 14.82 -16.46 21.42
C GLN A 64 16.08 -16.01 20.65
N LYS A 65 16.22 -16.36 19.35
CA LYS A 65 17.35 -15.87 18.54
C LYS A 65 17.26 -14.35 18.41
N GLY A 66 18.22 -13.64 19.01
CA GLY A 66 18.37 -12.19 18.89
C GLY A 66 18.96 -11.79 17.55
N PHE A 67 18.51 -10.67 17.00
CA PHE A 67 19.05 -10.07 15.77
C PHE A 67 19.48 -8.65 16.07
N ARG A 68 20.55 -8.20 15.40
CA ARG A 68 20.98 -6.80 15.40
C ARG A 68 21.31 -6.33 13.99
N ILE A 69 21.14 -5.03 13.74
CA ILE A 69 21.50 -4.42 12.48
C ILE A 69 23.02 -4.32 12.34
N THR A 70 23.54 -4.59 11.13
CA THR A 70 24.94 -4.33 10.78
C THR A 70 25.11 -2.90 10.26
N GLN A 71 26.37 -2.45 10.05
CA GLN A 71 26.65 -1.17 9.42
C GLN A 71 26.05 -1.12 8.00
N ASP A 72 26.19 -2.20 7.22
CA ASP A 72 25.60 -2.30 5.87
C ASP A 72 24.07 -2.21 5.93
N GLY A 73 23.44 -2.78 6.95
CA GLY A 73 22.01 -2.67 7.18
C GLY A 73 21.56 -1.25 7.50
N ALA A 74 22.34 -0.52 8.31
CA ALA A 74 22.07 0.89 8.63
C ALA A 74 22.21 1.77 7.39
N ASP A 75 23.24 1.54 6.57
CA ASP A 75 23.46 2.28 5.31
C ASP A 75 22.35 1.99 4.28
N GLU A 76 21.89 0.75 4.18
CA GLU A 76 20.74 0.37 3.35
C GLU A 76 19.46 1.08 3.80
N LEU A 77 19.18 1.09 5.11
CA LEU A 77 18.03 1.79 5.67
C LEU A 77 18.09 3.30 5.36
N ALA A 78 19.23 3.93 5.59
CA ALA A 78 19.44 5.35 5.31
C ALA A 78 19.26 5.69 3.82
N ARG A 79 19.69 4.82 2.93
CA ARG A 79 19.51 4.95 1.48
C ARG A 79 18.03 4.81 1.11
N TRP A 80 17.35 3.78 1.63
CA TRP A 80 15.94 3.55 1.37
C TRP A 80 15.06 4.72 1.80
N LEU A 81 15.29 5.29 2.98
CA LEU A 81 14.53 6.44 3.49
C LEU A 81 14.63 7.68 2.57
N ARG A 82 15.73 7.82 1.82
CA ARG A 82 15.94 8.95 0.89
C ARG A 82 15.54 8.65 -0.54
N THR A 83 15.30 7.39 -0.88
CA THR A 83 14.95 6.97 -2.23
C THR A 83 13.44 7.06 -2.43
N PRO A 84 12.95 7.91 -3.35
CA PRO A 84 11.53 7.96 -3.66
C PRO A 84 11.02 6.60 -4.15
N PRO A 85 9.78 6.21 -3.80
CA PRO A 85 9.19 4.99 -4.32
C PRO A 85 8.99 5.07 -5.84
N ASP A 86 9.18 3.95 -6.55
CA ASP A 86 8.88 3.87 -7.97
C ASP A 86 7.36 3.87 -8.19
N LEU A 87 6.85 5.01 -8.62
CA LEU A 87 5.45 5.22 -8.98
C LEU A 87 5.22 5.29 -10.51
N ALA A 88 6.25 5.00 -11.30
CA ALA A 88 6.19 5.13 -12.76
C ALA A 88 5.18 4.18 -13.42
N SER A 89 4.95 3.04 -12.82
CA SER A 89 3.96 2.07 -13.30
C SER A 89 2.79 2.02 -12.33
N PRO A 90 1.60 2.51 -12.73
CA PRO A 90 0.42 2.41 -11.87
C PRO A 90 0.11 0.92 -11.59
N PRO A 91 -0.22 0.57 -10.34
CA PRO A 91 -0.65 -0.77 -10.00
C PRO A 91 -1.93 -1.14 -10.76
N ARG A 92 -2.16 -2.44 -10.98
CA ARG A 92 -3.45 -2.91 -11.47
C ARG A 92 -4.48 -2.76 -10.35
N ASP A 93 -5.26 -1.71 -10.43
CA ASP A 93 -6.32 -1.43 -9.48
C ASP A 93 -7.57 -2.24 -9.84
N GLU A 94 -8.09 -3.03 -8.89
CA GLU A 94 -9.25 -3.89 -9.10
C GLU A 94 -10.53 -3.08 -9.37
N LEU A 95 -10.70 -1.94 -8.70
CA LEU A 95 -11.87 -1.09 -8.89
C LEU A 95 -11.88 -0.46 -10.28
N VAL A 96 -10.71 0.02 -10.75
CA VAL A 96 -10.56 0.51 -12.12
C VAL A 96 -10.89 -0.60 -13.11
N MET A 97 -10.40 -1.83 -12.86
CA MET A 97 -10.71 -2.97 -13.72
C MET A 97 -12.20 -3.31 -13.73
N LYS A 98 -12.87 -3.27 -12.56
CA LYS A 98 -14.34 -3.49 -12.48
C LYS A 98 -15.12 -2.49 -13.32
N VAL A 99 -14.80 -1.21 -13.23
CA VAL A 99 -15.46 -0.17 -14.06
C VAL A 99 -15.21 -0.41 -15.55
N LEU A 100 -13.97 -0.72 -15.95
CA LEU A 100 -13.63 -1.00 -17.35
C LEU A 100 -14.34 -2.25 -17.90
N VAL A 101 -14.48 -3.30 -17.08
CA VAL A 101 -15.21 -4.52 -17.46
C VAL A 101 -16.71 -4.24 -17.55
N ALA A 102 -17.28 -3.52 -16.59
CA ALA A 102 -18.69 -3.15 -16.59
C ALA A 102 -19.10 -2.39 -17.87
N LEU A 103 -18.21 -1.55 -18.41
CA LEU A 103 -18.41 -0.86 -19.71
C LEU A 103 -18.55 -1.80 -20.91
N ARG A 104 -18.14 -3.06 -20.80
CA ARG A 104 -18.10 -4.03 -21.90
C ARG A 104 -19.09 -5.19 -21.73
N VAL A 105 -19.65 -5.36 -20.55
CA VAL A 105 -20.60 -6.43 -20.27
C VAL A 105 -22.02 -5.98 -20.66
N PRO A 106 -22.65 -6.62 -21.65
CA PRO A 106 -24.01 -6.26 -22.07
C PRO A 106 -25.01 -6.34 -20.91
N GLY A 107 -25.89 -5.36 -20.79
CA GLY A 107 -26.91 -5.31 -19.76
C GLY A 107 -26.43 -4.87 -18.38
N THR A 108 -25.16 -4.54 -18.21
CA THR A 108 -24.63 -4.02 -16.95
C THR A 108 -24.88 -2.51 -16.86
N ASP A 109 -25.53 -2.08 -15.79
CA ASP A 109 -25.61 -0.65 -15.45
C ASP A 109 -24.31 -0.21 -14.77
N VAL A 110 -23.46 0.47 -15.54
CA VAL A 110 -22.16 0.96 -15.04
C VAL A 110 -22.33 2.03 -13.97
N HIS A 111 -23.39 2.82 -14.03
CA HIS A 111 -23.71 3.81 -13.00
C HIS A 111 -23.97 3.12 -11.66
N GLU A 112 -24.80 2.08 -11.63
CA GLU A 112 -25.05 1.30 -10.41
C GLU A 112 -23.77 0.65 -9.86
N VAL A 113 -22.90 0.11 -10.71
CA VAL A 113 -21.59 -0.41 -10.29
C VAL A 113 -20.78 0.67 -9.59
N ILE A 114 -20.66 1.85 -10.18
CA ILE A 114 -19.93 2.99 -9.60
C ILE A 114 -20.56 3.40 -8.26
N GLN A 115 -21.87 3.54 -8.19
CA GLN A 115 -22.56 3.98 -6.98
C GLN A 115 -22.45 2.95 -5.84
N ALA A 116 -22.47 1.65 -6.15
CA ALA A 116 -22.27 0.60 -5.15
C ALA A 116 -20.89 0.70 -4.50
N HIS A 117 -19.81 0.85 -5.31
CA HIS A 117 -18.47 1.03 -4.80
C HIS A 117 -18.29 2.35 -4.04
N ARG A 118 -18.88 3.43 -4.54
CA ARG A 118 -18.85 4.72 -3.87
C ARG A 118 -19.48 4.66 -2.48
N ARG A 119 -20.65 4.04 -2.33
CA ARG A 119 -21.32 3.86 -1.02
C ARG A 119 -20.41 3.08 -0.04
N TYR A 120 -19.79 2.00 -0.50
CA TYR A 120 -18.87 1.23 0.32
C TYR A 120 -17.67 2.06 0.78
N LEU A 121 -17.02 2.81 -0.12
CA LEU A 121 -15.87 3.65 0.22
C LEU A 121 -16.22 4.78 1.19
N VAL A 122 -17.41 5.37 1.08
CA VAL A 122 -17.90 6.37 2.04
C VAL A 122 -18.09 5.74 3.43
N GLN A 123 -18.65 4.54 3.52
CA GLN A 123 -18.77 3.83 4.79
C GLN A 123 -17.39 3.52 5.41
N LEU A 124 -16.44 3.08 4.59
CA LEU A 124 -15.08 2.82 5.05
C LEU A 124 -14.39 4.11 5.53
N MET A 125 -14.59 5.22 4.81
CA MET A 125 -14.06 6.53 5.20
C MET A 125 -14.63 7.01 6.55
N GLN A 126 -15.93 6.75 6.81
CA GLN A 126 -16.53 7.04 8.13
C GLN A 126 -15.92 6.21 9.26
N GLN A 127 -15.57 4.94 9.00
CA GLN A 127 -14.88 4.10 9.99
C GLN A 127 -13.50 4.67 10.32
N TRP A 128 -12.70 5.02 9.30
CA TRP A 128 -11.39 5.63 9.50
C TRP A 128 -11.47 7.00 10.20
N THR A 129 -12.52 7.78 9.94
CA THR A 129 -12.74 9.05 10.64
C THR A 129 -12.99 8.84 12.13
N ARG A 130 -13.74 7.80 12.52
CA ARG A 130 -13.94 7.47 13.95
C ARG A 130 -12.64 7.07 14.62
N ILE A 131 -11.82 6.19 13.97
CA ILE A 131 -10.51 5.83 14.50
C ILE A 131 -9.64 7.07 14.69
N LYS A 132 -9.70 8.02 13.75
CA LYS A 132 -8.99 9.30 13.89
C LYS A 132 -9.41 10.08 15.12
N GLU A 133 -10.71 10.15 15.38
CA GLU A 133 -11.28 10.93 16.51
C GLU A 133 -11.06 10.25 17.86
N GLU A 134 -11.07 8.91 17.91
CA GLU A 134 -11.04 8.14 19.15
C GLU A 134 -9.61 7.77 19.59
N GLU A 135 -8.72 7.47 18.67
CA GLU A 135 -7.42 6.83 18.98
C GLU A 135 -6.21 7.59 18.45
N ALA A 136 -6.33 8.27 17.29
CA ALA A 136 -5.18 8.83 16.59
C ALA A 136 -4.62 10.11 17.24
N GLU A 137 -5.32 10.75 18.18
CA GLU A 137 -4.84 11.94 18.87
C GLU A 137 -3.61 11.65 19.75
N PHE A 138 -3.49 10.42 20.24
CA PHE A 138 -2.46 10.01 21.20
C PHE A 138 -1.29 9.25 20.56
N ASP A 139 -1.41 8.81 19.30
CA ASP A 139 -0.39 8.04 18.57
C ASP A 139 -0.13 8.65 17.19
N LEU A 140 1.03 9.29 17.05
CA LEU A 140 1.45 9.90 15.78
C LEU A 140 1.58 8.88 14.64
N GLY A 141 2.04 7.65 14.91
CA GLY A 141 2.16 6.60 13.90
C GLY A 141 0.79 6.22 13.33
N LEU A 142 -0.16 5.92 14.22
CA LEU A 142 -1.55 5.66 13.84
C LEU A 142 -2.17 6.85 13.12
N ALA A 143 -1.97 8.08 13.61
CA ALA A 143 -2.50 9.29 12.98
C ALA A 143 -2.04 9.42 11.52
N LEU A 144 -0.76 9.20 11.24
CA LEU A 144 -0.22 9.25 9.88
C LEU A 144 -0.79 8.15 8.97
N VAL A 145 -1.01 6.94 9.50
CA VAL A 145 -1.63 5.85 8.75
C VAL A 145 -3.09 6.18 8.42
N VAL A 146 -3.86 6.64 9.41
CA VAL A 146 -5.26 7.02 9.24
C VAL A 146 -5.41 8.16 8.23
N ASP A 147 -4.59 9.19 8.34
CA ASP A 147 -4.59 10.30 7.38
C ASP A 147 -4.28 9.82 5.96
N ALA A 148 -3.27 8.97 5.78
CA ALA A 148 -2.94 8.41 4.47
C ALA A 148 -4.11 7.61 3.86
N GLU A 149 -4.82 6.80 4.67
CA GLU A 149 -6.00 6.06 4.22
C GLU A 149 -7.18 6.98 3.88
N LEU A 150 -7.45 7.99 4.68
CA LEU A 150 -8.50 8.97 4.39
C LEU A 150 -8.23 9.70 3.07
N PHE A 151 -7.01 10.17 2.83
CA PHE A 151 -6.64 10.79 1.56
C PHE A 151 -6.75 9.84 0.37
N ARG A 152 -6.36 8.58 0.55
CA ARG A 152 -6.48 7.54 -0.49
C ARG A 152 -7.94 7.29 -0.85
N LEU A 153 -8.81 7.14 0.14
CA LEU A 153 -10.25 6.91 -0.05
C LEU A 153 -10.92 8.10 -0.72
N ASP A 154 -10.62 9.32 -0.30
CA ASP A 154 -11.13 10.56 -0.90
C ASP A 154 -10.74 10.66 -2.38
N ALA A 155 -9.47 10.38 -2.71
CA ALA A 155 -9.02 10.39 -4.09
C ALA A 155 -9.76 9.38 -4.97
N VAL A 156 -10.03 8.16 -4.45
CA VAL A 156 -10.77 7.12 -5.17
C VAL A 156 -12.24 7.51 -5.35
N ILE A 157 -12.89 8.07 -4.33
CA ILE A 157 -14.27 8.57 -4.41
C ILE A 157 -14.39 9.68 -5.47
N ARG A 158 -13.48 10.65 -5.47
CA ARG A 158 -13.44 11.71 -6.50
C ARG A 158 -13.24 11.16 -7.90
N TRP A 159 -12.40 10.11 -8.03
CA TRP A 159 -12.23 9.45 -9.32
C TRP A 159 -13.53 8.79 -9.81
N LEU A 160 -14.27 8.09 -8.91
CA LEU A 160 -15.57 7.49 -9.23
C LEU A 160 -16.60 8.56 -9.66
N ASP A 161 -16.68 9.68 -8.94
CA ASP A 161 -17.57 10.80 -9.28
C ASP A 161 -17.21 11.40 -10.65
N ALA A 162 -15.92 11.53 -10.94
CA ALA A 162 -15.44 12.00 -12.24
C ALA A 162 -15.74 11.00 -13.38
N ALA A 163 -15.60 9.70 -13.12
CA ALA A 163 -15.90 8.63 -14.06
C ALA A 163 -17.40 8.63 -14.40
N ASP A 164 -18.27 8.67 -13.39
CA ASP A 164 -19.72 8.74 -13.56
C ASP A 164 -20.14 9.97 -14.40
N GLY A 165 -19.57 11.14 -14.09
CA GLY A 165 -19.81 12.35 -14.86
C GLY A 165 -19.36 12.25 -16.33
N ARG A 166 -18.25 11.55 -16.62
CA ARG A 166 -17.80 11.29 -18.00
C ARG A 166 -18.76 10.37 -18.75
N LEU A 167 -19.24 9.32 -18.09
CA LEU A 167 -20.19 8.37 -18.68
C LEU A 167 -21.51 9.01 -19.01
N LYS A 168 -22.05 9.86 -18.13
CA LYS A 168 -23.27 10.63 -18.38
C LYS A 168 -23.13 11.55 -19.60
N ARG A 169 -22.01 12.25 -19.73
CA ARG A 169 -21.76 13.09 -20.92
C ARG A 169 -21.63 12.27 -22.20
N ALA A 170 -20.90 11.14 -22.16
CA ALA A 170 -20.78 10.27 -23.33
C ALA A 170 -22.10 9.66 -23.77
N ALA A 171 -23.02 9.38 -22.84
CA ALA A 171 -24.36 8.92 -23.17
C ALA A 171 -25.24 10.03 -23.76
N ALA A 172 -25.02 11.28 -23.37
CA ALA A 172 -25.77 12.44 -23.92
C ALA A 172 -25.25 12.89 -25.30
N GLU A 173 -23.99 12.55 -25.64
CA GLU A 173 -23.35 12.86 -26.93
C GLU A 173 -23.02 11.57 -27.70
N PRO A 174 -23.95 10.98 -28.45
CA PRO A 174 -23.78 9.67 -29.13
C PRO A 174 -22.60 9.62 -30.11
N SER A 175 -22.13 10.76 -30.61
CA SER A 175 -20.97 10.85 -31.50
C SER A 175 -19.61 10.54 -30.85
N LEU A 176 -19.56 10.44 -29.50
CA LEU A 176 -18.35 10.04 -28.77
C LEU A 176 -18.25 8.51 -28.57
N THR A 177 -19.24 7.76 -29.01
CA THR A 177 -19.32 6.29 -28.98
C THR A 177 -18.82 5.64 -30.27
N GLU A 178 -17.94 6.27 -31.03
CA GLU A 178 -17.30 5.65 -32.20
C GLU A 178 -16.54 4.35 -31.85
N PRO A 179 -16.47 3.40 -32.84
CA PRO A 179 -15.94 2.06 -32.60
C PRO A 179 -14.54 2.09 -32.04
N ALA A 180 -14.23 1.08 -31.23
CA ALA A 180 -13.01 0.91 -30.45
C ALA A 180 -11.79 1.61 -31.06
N PRO A 181 -11.23 2.65 -30.41
CA PRO A 181 -10.07 3.34 -30.93
C PRO A 181 -8.92 2.33 -31.15
N ALA A 182 -8.16 2.57 -32.21
CA ALA A 182 -6.92 1.86 -32.48
C ALA A 182 -6.11 1.72 -31.19
N PRO A 183 -5.38 0.61 -30.98
CA PRO A 183 -4.67 0.33 -29.74
C PRO A 183 -3.85 1.54 -29.33
N LEU A 184 -4.12 2.05 -28.13
CA LEU A 184 -3.45 3.24 -27.58
C LEU A 184 -1.93 3.07 -27.71
N PRO A 185 -1.20 4.06 -28.21
CA PRO A 185 0.25 4.04 -28.22
C PRO A 185 0.72 3.77 -26.80
N ARG A 186 1.55 2.76 -26.66
CA ARG A 186 2.01 2.22 -25.36
C ARG A 186 2.45 3.36 -24.46
N LEU A 187 1.87 3.51 -23.28
CA LEU A 187 2.12 4.55 -22.27
C LEU A 187 3.63 4.76 -21.99
N ARG A 188 4.45 3.71 -22.17
CA ARG A 188 5.92 3.75 -22.01
C ARG A 188 6.63 4.84 -22.83
N ARG A 189 6.05 5.37 -23.89
CA ARG A 189 6.65 6.44 -24.71
C ARG A 189 6.20 7.85 -24.31
N ARG A 190 5.16 8.00 -23.47
CA ARG A 190 4.64 9.34 -23.09
C ARG A 190 5.13 9.83 -21.74
N VAL A 191 5.57 8.96 -20.86
CA VAL A 191 6.12 9.33 -19.54
C VAL A 191 7.64 9.25 -19.65
N GLY A 192 8.30 10.19 -20.28
CA GLY A 192 9.73 10.25 -20.59
C GLY A 192 10.70 9.79 -19.48
N LEU A 193 10.58 8.55 -19.09
CA LEU A 193 11.46 7.86 -18.16
C LEU A 193 12.70 7.44 -18.92
N GLN A 194 13.66 8.34 -19.01
CA GLN A 194 15.04 7.98 -19.27
C GLN A 194 15.53 7.11 -18.10
N ARG A 195 16.11 5.98 -18.43
CA ARG A 195 16.84 5.13 -17.49
C ARG A 195 18.11 5.82 -17.02
#